data_7a7baf215b08fbadee59053ae1a4c5a8
#
_entry.id   7a7baf215b08fbadee59053ae1a4c5a8
#
_cell.length_a   1.000
_cell.length_b   1.000
_cell.length_c   1.000
_cell.angle_alpha   90.00
_cell.angle_beta   90.00
_cell.angle_gamma   90.00
#
_symmetry.space_group_name_H-M   'P 1'
#
loop_
_entity.id
_entity.type
_entity.pdbx_description
1 polymer ?
#
loop_
_entity_poly.entity_id
_entity_poly.type
_entity_poly.pdbx_seq_one_letter_code
_entity_poly.pdbx_strand_id
1 'polypeptide(L)'
;NVAITDDLYRGIEDALSDTVNDRINQWKESTHDSRFESGCARIDIGTRWSLNDVIGRNMESKIYDKSIIVSAMNEEGQSFCEDVLTTDEYIEKKKRTAPEIWEAEYQQQPVDMKGRLFNELKFVSKDEFQEINKTNPIEGCIGYVDVSDQGTDYTSVAICAVIKKQLFIVDYLMTRDNTDITIPQTAAMLDKWKVSYCRVESNSMGAMFSRQLQTQTKTRILQVHNTQNKITRIIMSSAHVMNSMTFVRNGDNQSELFIQNVLSFSKEGKNKNDDAPDCLAGLSIFVQSMFKNLS
;
A
#
# COMPACT_ATOMS: atom_id res chain seq x y z
N ASN A 1 4.09 43.16 -5.04
CA ASN A 1 3.17 42.11 -4.54
C ASN A 1 3.80 40.75 -4.83
N VAL A 2 3.60 39.78 -3.92
CA VAL A 2 4.05 38.39 -4.07
C VAL A 2 2.86 37.49 -3.76
N ALA A 3 2.63 36.48 -4.59
CA ALA A 3 1.66 35.44 -4.38
C ALA A 3 2.38 34.10 -4.15
N ILE A 4 1.99 33.38 -3.11
CA ILE A 4 2.62 32.12 -2.72
C ILE A 4 1.53 31.06 -2.63
N THR A 5 1.76 29.92 -3.29
CA THR A 5 1.04 28.68 -2.99
C THR A 5 1.97 27.71 -2.28
N ASP A 6 1.46 27.02 -1.28
CA ASP A 6 2.23 26.09 -0.48
C ASP A 6 1.42 24.81 -0.26
N ASP A 7 2.01 23.68 -0.59
CA ASP A 7 1.49 22.32 -0.38
C ASP A 7 0.02 22.12 -0.78
N LEU A 8 -0.31 22.34 -2.06
CA LEU A 8 -1.69 22.24 -2.57
C LEU A 8 -2.29 20.83 -2.50
N TYR A 9 -1.45 19.81 -2.34
CA TYR A 9 -1.84 18.41 -2.23
C TYR A 9 -1.63 17.92 -0.80
N ARG A 10 -2.62 17.25 -0.23
CA ARG A 10 -2.51 16.62 1.11
C ARG A 10 -1.57 15.41 1.10
N GLY A 11 -1.24 14.90 -0.07
CA GLY A 11 -0.37 13.75 -0.29
C GLY A 11 -0.66 13.08 -1.63
N ILE A 12 -0.07 11.90 -1.81
CA ILE A 12 -0.16 11.14 -3.06
C ILE A 12 -1.60 10.77 -3.45
N GLU A 13 -2.49 10.58 -2.48
CA GLU A 13 -3.91 10.26 -2.71
C GLU A 13 -4.61 11.33 -3.56
N ASP A 14 -4.38 12.60 -3.24
CA ASP A 14 -4.93 13.71 -4.01
C ASP A 14 -4.32 13.75 -5.42
N ALA A 15 -3.01 13.53 -5.54
CA ALA A 15 -2.29 13.63 -6.81
C ALA A 15 -2.55 12.46 -7.77
N LEU A 16 -2.92 11.28 -7.27
CA LEU A 16 -3.32 10.13 -8.08
C LEU A 16 -4.81 10.15 -8.47
N SER A 17 -5.61 11.03 -7.87
CA SER A 17 -7.01 11.22 -8.25
C SER A 17 -7.12 12.26 -9.35
N ASP A 18 -7.43 11.84 -10.58
CA ASP A 18 -7.64 12.75 -11.72
C ASP A 18 -8.63 13.86 -11.37
N THR A 19 -9.74 13.52 -10.70
CA THR A 19 -10.77 14.49 -10.31
C THR A 19 -10.26 15.53 -9.32
N VAL A 20 -9.48 15.12 -8.32
CA VAL A 20 -8.90 16.04 -7.32
C VAL A 20 -7.84 16.90 -7.98
N ASN A 21 -6.98 16.30 -8.78
CA ASN A 21 -5.89 16.95 -9.49
C ASN A 21 -6.44 18.03 -10.45
N ASP A 22 -7.44 17.70 -11.26
CA ASP A 22 -8.10 18.66 -12.16
C ASP A 22 -8.79 19.79 -11.40
N ARG A 23 -9.44 19.51 -10.26
CA ARG A 23 -10.06 20.53 -9.42
C ARG A 23 -9.03 21.50 -8.84
N ILE A 24 -7.88 21.01 -8.37
CA ILE A 24 -6.78 21.85 -7.84
C ILE A 24 -6.22 22.73 -8.96
N ASN A 25 -5.94 22.15 -10.13
CA ASN A 25 -5.45 22.91 -11.29
C ASN A 25 -6.46 23.98 -11.72
N GLN A 26 -7.74 23.62 -11.84
CA GLN A 26 -8.80 24.58 -12.20
C GLN A 26 -8.92 25.70 -11.16
N TRP A 27 -8.85 25.39 -9.87
CA TRP A 27 -8.85 26.41 -8.81
C TRP A 27 -7.64 27.34 -8.93
N LYS A 28 -6.45 26.77 -9.17
CA LYS A 28 -5.21 27.55 -9.36
C LYS A 28 -5.37 28.55 -10.52
N GLU A 29 -5.79 28.08 -11.67
CA GLU A 29 -5.94 28.91 -12.88
C GLU A 29 -7.08 29.95 -12.76
N SER A 30 -8.28 29.51 -12.36
CA SER A 30 -9.48 30.34 -12.41
C SER A 30 -9.67 31.23 -11.21
N THR A 31 -9.19 30.85 -10.03
CA THR A 31 -9.45 31.55 -8.76
C THR A 31 -8.21 32.21 -8.20
N HIS A 32 -7.10 31.49 -8.13
CA HIS A 32 -5.87 32.01 -7.54
C HIS A 32 -5.17 32.98 -8.50
N ASP A 33 -4.82 32.49 -9.69
CA ASP A 33 -4.01 33.25 -10.65
C ASP A 33 -4.76 34.43 -11.28
N SER A 34 -6.08 34.35 -11.38
CA SER A 34 -6.93 35.44 -11.88
C SER A 34 -6.96 36.68 -10.98
N ARG A 35 -6.45 36.59 -9.75
CA ARG A 35 -6.45 37.71 -8.78
C ARG A 35 -5.15 38.51 -8.80
N PHE A 36 -4.19 38.14 -9.63
CA PHE A 36 -2.89 38.79 -9.65
C PHE A 36 -2.89 40.03 -10.54
N GLU A 37 -2.32 41.08 -9.98
CA GLU A 37 -2.03 42.32 -10.72
C GLU A 37 -0.76 42.17 -11.54
N SER A 38 -0.57 43.05 -12.50
CA SER A 38 0.67 43.15 -13.30
C SER A 38 1.90 43.33 -12.41
N GLY A 39 2.96 42.55 -12.66
CA GLY A 39 4.21 42.60 -11.89
C GLY A 39 4.17 41.83 -10.56
N CYS A 40 3.13 41.06 -10.27
CA CYS A 40 3.11 40.18 -9.11
C CYS A 40 4.08 39.02 -9.28
N ALA A 41 5.06 38.89 -8.37
CA ALA A 41 5.92 37.69 -8.32
C ALA A 41 5.09 36.49 -7.81
N ARG A 42 5.30 35.31 -8.41
CA ARG A 42 4.58 34.07 -8.09
C ARG A 42 5.56 33.03 -7.61
N ILE A 43 5.24 32.37 -6.51
CA ILE A 43 6.05 31.29 -5.92
C ILE A 43 5.12 30.11 -5.63
N ASP A 44 5.37 28.98 -6.27
CA ASP A 44 4.71 27.73 -5.98
C ASP A 44 5.70 26.82 -5.24
N ILE A 45 5.33 26.39 -4.04
CA ILE A 45 6.12 25.50 -3.18
C ILE A 45 5.30 24.21 -3.01
N GLY A 46 5.94 23.07 -3.04
CA GLY A 46 5.26 21.80 -2.77
C GLY A 46 6.10 20.59 -3.11
N THR A 47 5.65 19.46 -2.59
CA THR A 47 6.19 18.14 -2.93
C THR A 47 5.66 17.71 -4.30
N ARG A 48 6.52 17.11 -5.12
CA ARG A 48 6.13 16.50 -6.38
C ARG A 48 5.53 15.13 -6.13
N TRP A 49 4.25 14.97 -6.44
CA TRP A 49 3.54 13.72 -6.23
C TRP A 49 3.25 12.95 -7.52
N SER A 50 3.04 13.67 -8.62
CA SER A 50 2.77 13.08 -9.93
C SER A 50 3.28 13.96 -11.05
N LEU A 51 3.34 13.40 -12.27
CA LEU A 51 3.68 14.21 -13.47
C LEU A 51 2.66 15.33 -13.71
N ASN A 52 1.39 15.07 -13.36
CA ASN A 52 0.25 15.95 -13.62
C ASN A 52 -0.11 16.86 -12.44
N ASP A 53 0.69 16.91 -11.37
CA ASP A 53 0.47 17.89 -10.30
C ASP A 53 0.66 19.33 -10.81
N VAL A 54 0.20 20.33 -10.06
CA VAL A 54 0.24 21.74 -10.47
C VAL A 54 1.65 22.17 -10.88
N ILE A 55 2.66 21.81 -10.07
CA ILE A 55 4.06 22.18 -10.36
C ILE A 55 4.52 21.49 -11.64
N GLY A 56 4.19 20.21 -11.86
CA GLY A 56 4.52 19.46 -13.04
C GLY A 56 3.93 20.05 -14.32
N ARG A 57 2.62 20.33 -14.30
CA ARG A 57 1.94 20.99 -15.45
C ARG A 57 2.55 22.35 -15.77
N ASN A 58 2.86 23.14 -14.74
CA ASN A 58 3.48 24.47 -14.91
C ASN A 58 4.91 24.38 -15.43
N MET A 59 5.69 23.38 -14.99
CA MET A 59 7.04 23.11 -15.53
C MET A 59 6.98 22.69 -17.00
N GLU A 60 6.09 21.77 -17.36
CA GLU A 60 5.89 21.31 -18.74
C GLU A 60 5.46 22.46 -19.66
N SER A 61 4.55 23.30 -19.19
CA SER A 61 4.07 24.49 -19.91
C SER A 61 5.07 25.67 -19.90
N LYS A 62 6.23 25.51 -19.25
CA LYS A 62 7.28 26.54 -19.14
C LYS A 62 6.77 27.87 -18.55
N ILE A 63 5.90 27.78 -17.57
CA ILE A 63 5.34 28.97 -16.88
C ILE A 63 6.33 29.57 -15.89
N TYR A 64 7.23 28.75 -15.30
CA TYR A 64 8.21 29.22 -14.34
C TYR A 64 9.47 29.79 -15.01
N ASP A 65 9.86 30.99 -14.59
CA ASP A 65 11.17 31.60 -14.96
C ASP A 65 12.32 30.86 -14.29
N LYS A 66 12.10 30.29 -13.09
CA LYS A 66 13.08 29.54 -12.31
C LYS A 66 12.43 28.44 -11.52
N SER A 67 13.04 27.26 -11.53
CA SER A 67 12.69 26.12 -10.70
C SER A 67 13.88 25.73 -9.81
N ILE A 68 13.60 25.41 -8.54
CA ILE A 68 14.58 24.87 -7.59
C ILE A 68 14.05 23.53 -7.13
N ILE A 69 14.79 22.48 -7.40
CA ILE A 69 14.45 21.10 -7.01
C ILE A 69 15.43 20.69 -5.92
N VAL A 70 14.88 20.25 -4.77
CA VAL A 70 15.67 19.79 -3.63
C VAL A 70 15.34 18.32 -3.42
N SER A 71 16.23 17.45 -3.83
CA SER A 71 16.14 16.00 -3.62
C SER A 71 16.60 15.63 -2.21
N ALA A 72 15.97 14.63 -1.60
CA ALA A 72 16.35 14.13 -0.27
C ALA A 72 17.75 13.53 -0.23
N MET A 73 18.20 12.94 -1.34
CA MET A 73 19.55 12.41 -1.50
C MET A 73 20.16 12.91 -2.80
N ASN A 74 21.47 13.23 -2.76
CA ASN A 74 22.24 13.62 -3.94
C ASN A 74 22.61 12.40 -4.82
N GLU A 75 23.33 12.63 -5.92
CA GLU A 75 23.77 11.58 -6.86
C GLU A 75 24.75 10.60 -6.22
N GLU A 76 25.51 11.02 -5.21
CA GLU A 76 26.42 10.17 -4.44
C GLU A 76 25.67 9.34 -3.36
N GLY A 77 24.35 9.50 -3.23
CA GLY A 77 23.52 8.78 -2.27
C GLY A 77 23.64 9.32 -0.85
N GLN A 78 24.01 10.58 -0.66
CA GLN A 78 24.11 11.23 0.65
C GLN A 78 22.90 12.11 0.92
N SER A 79 22.51 12.25 2.19
CA SER A 79 21.43 13.11 2.62
C SER A 79 21.66 14.56 2.20
N PHE A 80 20.61 15.23 1.74
CA PHE A 80 20.60 16.68 1.53
C PHE A 80 20.90 17.47 2.80
N CYS A 81 20.45 16.98 3.96
CA CYS A 81 20.65 17.64 5.25
C CYS A 81 20.74 16.60 6.37
N GLU A 82 21.97 16.23 6.75
CA GLU A 82 22.26 15.24 7.79
C GLU A 82 21.72 15.62 9.18
N ASP A 83 21.54 16.91 9.45
CA ASP A 83 20.97 17.39 10.72
C ASP A 83 19.47 17.15 10.84
N VAL A 84 18.78 16.94 9.71
CA VAL A 84 17.32 16.68 9.67
C VAL A 84 17.05 15.18 9.59
N LEU A 85 17.69 14.50 8.62
CA LEU A 85 17.60 13.06 8.45
C LEU A 85 18.92 12.56 7.84
N THR A 86 19.54 11.61 8.51
CA THR A 86 20.85 11.08 8.11
C THR A 86 20.76 10.25 6.83
N THR A 87 21.88 10.08 6.16
CA THR A 87 21.98 9.21 4.97
C THR A 87 21.53 7.79 5.28
N ASP A 88 21.91 7.22 6.43
CA ASP A 88 21.50 5.87 6.83
C ASP A 88 19.98 5.76 7.03
N GLU A 89 19.37 6.76 7.66
CA GLU A 89 17.92 6.81 7.84
C GLU A 89 17.17 6.91 6.51
N TYR A 90 17.67 7.68 5.54
CA TYR A 90 17.09 7.72 4.19
C TYR A 90 17.26 6.39 3.45
N ILE A 91 18.39 5.70 3.58
CA ILE A 91 18.62 4.37 3.00
C ILE A 91 17.59 3.36 3.56
N GLU A 92 17.37 3.36 4.87
CA GLU A 92 16.37 2.48 5.51
C GLU A 92 14.94 2.86 5.07
N LYS A 93 14.64 4.14 4.97
CA LYS A 93 13.33 4.62 4.49
C LYS A 93 13.08 4.23 3.04
N LYS A 94 14.10 4.34 2.17
CA LYS A 94 14.03 3.93 0.75
C LYS A 94 13.67 2.44 0.61
N LYS A 95 14.25 1.56 1.43
CA LYS A 95 13.94 0.12 1.41
C LYS A 95 12.47 -0.19 1.68
N ARG A 96 11.78 0.67 2.43
CA ARG A 96 10.38 0.49 2.85
C ARG A 96 9.38 1.29 2.02
N THR A 97 9.87 2.17 1.17
CA THR A 97 9.04 3.04 0.32
C THR A 97 8.97 2.44 -1.08
N ALA A 98 7.77 2.43 -1.68
CA ALA A 98 7.62 2.02 -3.07
C ALA A 98 8.53 2.88 -3.97
N PRO A 99 9.24 2.30 -4.94
CA PRO A 99 10.19 3.04 -5.77
C PRO A 99 9.60 4.30 -6.40
N GLU A 100 8.37 4.22 -6.90
CA GLU A 100 7.70 5.35 -7.54
C GLU A 100 7.36 6.47 -6.54
N ILE A 101 7.02 6.09 -5.30
CA ILE A 101 6.79 7.05 -4.22
C ILE A 101 8.12 7.70 -3.80
N TRP A 102 9.18 6.90 -3.73
CA TRP A 102 10.51 7.42 -3.43
C TRP A 102 10.95 8.45 -4.45
N GLU A 103 10.84 8.14 -5.74
CA GLU A 103 11.22 9.07 -6.82
C GLU A 103 10.35 10.34 -6.81
N ALA A 104 9.06 10.23 -6.53
CA ALA A 104 8.16 11.37 -6.46
C ALA A 104 8.41 12.22 -5.20
N GLU A 105 8.15 11.65 -4.01
CA GLU A 105 8.11 12.37 -2.73
C GLU A 105 9.51 12.81 -2.26
N TYR A 106 10.51 11.91 -2.40
CA TYR A 106 11.85 12.16 -1.84
C TYR A 106 12.82 12.71 -2.87
N GLN A 107 12.78 12.24 -4.12
CA GLN A 107 13.68 12.72 -5.15
C GLN A 107 13.08 13.86 -6.00
N GLN A 108 11.80 14.19 -5.80
CA GLN A 108 11.07 15.22 -6.54
C GLN A 108 11.03 14.95 -8.06
N GLN A 109 11.15 13.68 -8.45
CA GLN A 109 11.16 13.18 -9.83
C GLN A 109 10.05 12.16 -10.04
N PRO A 110 8.77 12.57 -10.05
CA PRO A 110 7.67 11.64 -10.27
C PRO A 110 7.80 10.95 -11.62
N VAL A 111 7.55 9.65 -11.62
CA VAL A 111 7.58 8.81 -12.81
C VAL A 111 6.16 8.41 -13.23
N ASP A 112 5.99 8.03 -14.50
CA ASP A 112 4.73 7.52 -14.99
C ASP A 112 4.43 6.16 -14.34
N MET A 113 3.34 6.10 -13.58
CA MET A 113 2.92 4.89 -12.87
C MET A 113 2.17 3.96 -13.83
N LYS A 114 2.90 3.28 -14.72
CA LYS A 114 2.36 2.29 -15.66
C LYS A 114 2.78 0.86 -15.32
N GLY A 115 1.95 -0.09 -15.73
CA GLY A 115 2.24 -1.51 -15.63
C GLY A 115 1.89 -2.15 -14.29
N ARG A 116 2.37 -3.37 -14.08
CA ARG A 116 2.07 -4.17 -12.88
C ARG A 116 2.83 -3.65 -11.67
N LEU A 117 2.13 -3.59 -10.53
CA LEU A 117 2.71 -3.12 -9.28
C LEU A 117 3.59 -4.18 -8.61
N PHE A 118 3.11 -5.44 -8.57
CA PHE A 118 3.79 -6.55 -7.91
C PHE A 118 4.50 -7.42 -8.95
N ASN A 119 5.70 -7.02 -9.37
CA ASN A 119 6.47 -7.69 -10.42
C ASN A 119 7.58 -8.62 -9.89
N GLU A 120 7.95 -8.52 -8.61
CA GLU A 120 9.06 -9.24 -7.99
C GLU A 120 8.68 -9.89 -6.65
N LEU A 121 7.60 -10.68 -6.63
CA LEU A 121 7.22 -11.42 -5.43
C LEU A 121 8.19 -12.59 -5.18
N LYS A 122 8.53 -12.83 -3.91
CA LYS A 122 9.34 -13.96 -3.49
C LYS A 122 8.47 -15.19 -3.24
N PHE A 123 8.89 -16.33 -3.74
CA PHE A 123 8.15 -17.58 -3.62
C PHE A 123 9.01 -18.70 -3.01
N VAL A 124 8.34 -19.57 -2.27
CA VAL A 124 8.85 -20.90 -1.90
C VAL A 124 7.76 -21.92 -2.14
N SER A 125 8.13 -23.16 -2.45
CA SER A 125 7.19 -24.26 -2.52
C SER A 125 6.71 -24.67 -1.12
N LYS A 126 5.60 -25.41 -1.08
CA LYS A 126 5.08 -25.97 0.17
C LYS A 126 6.11 -26.88 0.87
N ASP A 127 6.86 -27.67 0.10
CA ASP A 127 7.86 -28.59 0.64
C ASP A 127 9.05 -27.85 1.21
N GLU A 128 9.56 -26.82 0.52
CA GLU A 128 10.61 -25.93 1.03
C GLU A 128 10.18 -25.23 2.33
N PHE A 129 8.95 -24.72 2.39
CA PHE A 129 8.43 -24.11 3.60
C PHE A 129 8.35 -25.12 4.76
N GLN A 130 7.94 -26.38 4.49
CA GLN A 130 7.90 -27.43 5.51
C GLN A 130 9.30 -27.74 6.07
N GLU A 131 10.33 -27.78 5.25
CA GLU A 131 11.72 -27.99 5.67
C GLU A 131 12.22 -26.79 6.51
N ILE A 132 11.88 -25.56 6.11
CA ILE A 132 12.19 -24.36 6.91
C ILE A 132 11.51 -24.44 8.29
N ASN A 133 10.24 -24.82 8.35
CA ASN A 133 9.48 -24.91 9.59
C ASN A 133 9.92 -26.07 10.49
N LYS A 134 10.41 -27.18 9.93
CA LYS A 134 11.00 -28.27 10.74
C LYS A 134 12.25 -27.82 11.48
N THR A 135 13.08 -27.04 10.81
CA THR A 135 14.36 -26.55 11.37
C THR A 135 14.16 -25.33 12.27
N ASN A 136 13.16 -24.53 12.00
CA ASN A 136 12.89 -23.29 12.71
C ASN A 136 11.37 -23.17 12.95
N PRO A 137 10.91 -23.35 14.20
CA PRO A 137 9.47 -23.32 14.50
C PRO A 137 8.89 -21.94 14.25
N ILE A 138 7.61 -21.92 13.86
CA ILE A 138 6.82 -20.70 13.71
C ILE A 138 6.74 -19.99 15.07
N GLU A 139 7.16 -18.72 15.11
CA GLU A 139 7.15 -17.86 16.28
C GLU A 139 5.76 -17.29 16.58
N GLY A 140 4.95 -17.09 15.52
CA GLY A 140 3.58 -16.61 15.61
C GLY A 140 2.94 -16.49 14.24
N CYS A 141 1.60 -16.45 14.23
CA CYS A 141 0.82 -16.21 13.03
C CYS A 141 -0.17 -15.07 13.26
N ILE A 142 -0.35 -14.26 12.23
CA ILE A 142 -1.41 -13.24 12.17
C ILE A 142 -2.18 -13.36 10.87
N GLY A 143 -3.44 -12.92 10.88
CA GLY A 143 -4.32 -12.96 9.72
C GLY A 143 -4.89 -11.59 9.36
N TYR A 144 -5.32 -11.45 8.13
CA TYR A 144 -6.10 -10.31 7.65
C TYR A 144 -7.23 -10.79 6.75
N VAL A 145 -8.40 -10.18 6.89
CA VAL A 145 -9.60 -10.46 6.09
C VAL A 145 -10.10 -9.16 5.50
N ASP A 146 -10.21 -9.12 4.19
CA ASP A 146 -10.98 -8.13 3.43
C ASP A 146 -12.31 -8.77 3.04
N VAL A 147 -13.42 -8.26 3.61
CA VAL A 147 -14.77 -8.83 3.42
C VAL A 147 -15.47 -8.11 2.29
N SER A 148 -15.92 -8.85 1.28
CA SER A 148 -16.72 -8.28 0.19
C SER A 148 -18.11 -7.82 0.67
N ASP A 149 -18.54 -6.66 0.18
CA ASP A 149 -19.82 -6.06 0.56
C ASP A 149 -20.99 -6.63 -0.24
N GLN A 150 -20.83 -6.99 -1.50
CA GLN A 150 -21.87 -7.61 -2.36
C GLN A 150 -21.31 -8.27 -3.63
N GLY A 151 -21.83 -9.46 -3.92
CA GLY A 151 -22.08 -10.20 -5.18
C GLY A 151 -21.01 -10.29 -6.29
N THR A 152 -20.13 -9.34 -6.49
CA THR A 152 -19.11 -9.35 -7.55
C THR A 152 -17.68 -9.38 -7.02
N ASP A 153 -17.46 -8.90 -5.80
CA ASP A 153 -16.15 -8.80 -5.18
C ASP A 153 -15.82 -10.06 -4.39
N TYR A 154 -14.54 -10.29 -4.16
CA TYR A 154 -14.09 -11.45 -3.39
C TYR A 154 -13.91 -11.10 -1.92
N THR A 155 -14.31 -12.01 -1.04
CA THR A 155 -13.74 -12.04 0.31
C THR A 155 -12.35 -12.65 0.21
N SER A 156 -11.36 -11.92 0.69
CA SER A 156 -9.96 -12.32 0.65
C SER A 156 -9.38 -12.49 2.06
N VAL A 157 -8.69 -13.61 2.29
CA VAL A 157 -8.00 -13.89 3.56
C VAL A 157 -6.54 -14.23 3.27
N ALA A 158 -5.64 -13.68 4.06
CA ALA A 158 -4.23 -14.06 4.04
C ALA A 158 -3.71 -14.28 5.47
N ILE A 159 -2.93 -15.36 5.64
CA ILE A 159 -2.28 -15.70 6.90
C ILE A 159 -0.78 -15.55 6.74
N CYS A 160 -0.16 -14.78 7.62
CA CYS A 160 1.29 -14.59 7.71
C CYS A 160 1.84 -15.33 8.92
N ALA A 161 2.82 -16.20 8.68
CA ALA A 161 3.65 -16.83 9.70
C ALA A 161 5.00 -16.12 9.82
N VAL A 162 5.50 -16.00 11.05
CA VAL A 162 6.81 -15.42 11.37
C VAL A 162 7.76 -16.54 11.77
N ILE A 163 8.91 -16.63 11.08
CA ILE A 163 9.99 -17.58 11.37
C ILE A 163 11.32 -16.81 11.30
N LYS A 164 12.07 -16.71 12.40
CA LYS A 164 13.35 -15.97 12.46
C LYS A 164 13.26 -14.56 11.87
N LYS A 165 12.22 -13.84 12.26
CA LYS A 165 11.92 -12.49 11.74
C LYS A 165 11.59 -12.42 10.23
N GLN A 166 11.53 -13.54 9.53
CA GLN A 166 11.07 -13.61 8.14
C GLN A 166 9.56 -13.81 8.10
N LEU A 167 8.92 -13.21 7.12
CA LEU A 167 7.46 -13.23 6.93
C LEU A 167 7.09 -14.17 5.80
N PHE A 168 6.26 -15.17 6.10
CA PHE A 168 5.77 -16.12 5.11
C PHE A 168 4.25 -16.02 5.00
N ILE A 169 3.73 -15.76 3.81
CA ILE A 169 2.30 -15.87 3.55
C ILE A 169 2.00 -17.33 3.26
N VAL A 170 1.34 -17.99 4.22
CA VAL A 170 1.27 -19.46 4.28
C VAL A 170 -0.07 -20.06 3.90
N ASP A 171 -1.14 -19.26 3.95
CA ASP A 171 -2.48 -19.72 3.57
C ASP A 171 -3.31 -18.56 3.01
N TYR A 172 -4.23 -18.89 2.10
CA TYR A 172 -4.98 -17.93 1.31
C TYR A 172 -6.42 -18.40 1.13
N LEU A 173 -7.37 -17.47 1.13
CA LEU A 173 -8.72 -17.69 0.67
C LEU A 173 -9.11 -16.52 -0.25
N MET A 174 -9.71 -16.81 -1.38
CA MET A 174 -10.29 -15.83 -2.28
C MET A 174 -11.58 -16.41 -2.86
N THR A 175 -12.73 -16.03 -2.32
CA THR A 175 -14.02 -16.62 -2.67
C THR A 175 -15.11 -15.58 -2.79
N ARG A 176 -16.15 -15.92 -3.58
CA ARG A 176 -17.41 -15.16 -3.70
C ARG A 176 -18.56 -15.86 -3.00
N ASP A 177 -18.26 -16.89 -2.21
CA ASP A 177 -19.26 -17.59 -1.43
C ASP A 177 -19.86 -16.66 -0.37
N ASN A 178 -21.08 -16.99 0.04
CA ASN A 178 -21.78 -16.28 1.09
C ASN A 178 -21.06 -16.41 2.44
N THR A 179 -21.36 -15.50 3.35
CA THR A 179 -20.74 -15.45 4.70
C THR A 179 -20.95 -16.71 5.54
N ASP A 180 -22.05 -17.42 5.35
CA ASP A 180 -22.34 -18.71 6.00
C ASP A 180 -21.36 -19.83 5.59
N ILE A 181 -20.73 -19.73 4.41
CA ILE A 181 -19.66 -20.62 3.95
C ILE A 181 -18.28 -20.03 4.30
N THR A 182 -18.09 -18.74 4.05
CA THR A 182 -16.79 -18.10 4.17
C THR A 182 -16.32 -17.97 5.63
N ILE A 183 -17.25 -17.71 6.57
CA ILE A 183 -16.90 -17.59 8.01
C ILE A 183 -16.35 -18.91 8.57
N PRO A 184 -17.01 -20.08 8.41
CA PRO A 184 -16.46 -21.36 8.86
C PRO A 184 -15.11 -21.70 8.19
N GLN A 185 -14.95 -21.41 6.89
CA GLN A 185 -13.69 -21.63 6.18
C GLN A 185 -12.57 -20.75 6.78
N THR A 186 -12.84 -19.48 6.99
CA THR A 186 -11.88 -18.56 7.63
C THR A 186 -11.53 -19.02 9.03
N ALA A 187 -12.51 -19.41 9.86
CA ALA A 187 -12.28 -19.93 11.20
C ALA A 187 -11.37 -21.15 11.19
N ALA A 188 -11.63 -22.12 10.30
CA ALA A 188 -10.81 -23.32 10.16
C ALA A 188 -9.36 -23.00 9.75
N MET A 189 -9.16 -22.02 8.86
CA MET A 189 -7.81 -21.54 8.47
C MET A 189 -7.09 -20.90 9.65
N LEU A 190 -7.76 -20.03 10.40
CA LEU A 190 -7.18 -19.37 11.57
C LEU A 190 -6.77 -20.38 12.65
N ASP A 191 -7.60 -21.38 12.91
CA ASP A 191 -7.34 -22.41 13.92
C ASP A 191 -6.23 -23.39 13.46
N LYS A 192 -6.19 -23.76 12.16
CA LYS A 192 -5.14 -24.59 11.56
C LYS A 192 -3.75 -23.98 11.79
N TRP A 193 -3.62 -22.68 11.61
CA TRP A 193 -2.35 -21.95 11.76
C TRP A 193 -2.14 -21.38 13.17
N LYS A 194 -3.07 -21.63 14.10
CA LYS A 194 -3.04 -21.10 15.48
C LYS A 194 -2.80 -19.59 15.48
N VAL A 195 -3.54 -18.89 14.62
CA VAL A 195 -3.42 -17.44 14.46
C VAL A 195 -3.77 -16.74 15.76
N SER A 196 -2.87 -15.90 16.27
CA SER A 196 -3.07 -15.18 17.53
C SER A 196 -4.04 -14.01 17.37
N TYR A 197 -3.88 -13.25 16.30
CA TYR A 197 -4.68 -12.06 15.99
C TYR A 197 -5.03 -12.04 14.51
N CYS A 198 -6.28 -11.72 14.22
CA CYS A 198 -6.74 -11.49 12.85
C CYS A 198 -7.46 -10.15 12.77
N ARG A 199 -7.04 -9.28 11.85
CA ARG A 199 -7.77 -8.06 11.51
C ARG A 199 -8.81 -8.35 10.45
N VAL A 200 -10.01 -7.80 10.65
CA VAL A 200 -11.11 -7.86 9.67
C VAL A 200 -11.52 -6.44 9.33
N GLU A 201 -11.55 -6.11 8.05
CA GLU A 201 -11.98 -4.79 7.59
C GLU A 201 -13.46 -4.57 7.90
N SER A 202 -13.77 -3.49 8.63
CA SER A 202 -15.11 -3.22 9.16
C SER A 202 -15.88 -2.21 8.31
N ASN A 203 -16.09 -2.52 7.03
CA ASN A 203 -17.16 -1.92 6.23
C ASN A 203 -18.51 -2.52 6.69
N SER A 204 -19.61 -2.14 6.06
CA SER A 204 -20.98 -2.50 6.50
C SER A 204 -21.17 -3.99 6.82
N MET A 205 -20.59 -4.90 6.02
CA MET A 205 -20.65 -6.34 6.23
C MET A 205 -19.56 -6.88 7.18
N GLY A 206 -18.40 -6.24 7.21
CA GLY A 206 -17.24 -6.69 7.98
C GLY A 206 -17.48 -6.71 9.49
N ALA A 207 -18.30 -5.80 10.02
CA ALA A 207 -18.64 -5.79 11.44
C ALA A 207 -19.48 -7.00 11.85
N MET A 208 -20.41 -7.45 11.00
CA MET A 208 -21.19 -8.67 11.22
C MET A 208 -20.31 -9.92 11.08
N PHE A 209 -19.51 -9.98 10.01
CA PHE A 209 -18.54 -11.04 9.76
C PHE A 209 -17.60 -11.23 10.95
N SER A 210 -17.02 -10.15 11.47
CA SER A 210 -16.13 -10.19 12.64
C SER A 210 -16.77 -10.78 13.88
N ARG A 211 -18.01 -10.40 14.18
CA ARG A 211 -18.74 -10.91 15.34
C ARG A 211 -19.01 -12.41 15.22
N GLN A 212 -19.48 -12.86 14.06
CA GLN A 212 -19.76 -14.27 13.81
C GLN A 212 -18.47 -15.10 13.78
N LEU A 213 -17.40 -14.60 13.13
CA LEU A 213 -16.10 -15.25 13.10
C LEU A 213 -15.53 -15.44 14.52
N GLN A 214 -15.66 -14.43 15.41
CA GLN A 214 -15.18 -14.53 16.80
C GLN A 214 -15.86 -15.66 17.59
N THR A 215 -17.08 -16.07 17.21
CA THR A 215 -17.77 -17.19 17.88
C THR A 215 -17.28 -18.57 17.42
N GLN A 216 -16.55 -18.63 16.29
CA GLN A 216 -16.15 -19.89 15.65
C GLN A 216 -14.64 -20.18 15.74
N THR A 217 -13.82 -19.25 16.27
CA THR A 217 -12.38 -19.43 16.41
C THR A 217 -11.86 -18.91 17.76
N LYS A 218 -10.73 -19.47 18.20
CA LYS A 218 -9.99 -18.97 19.36
C LYS A 218 -9.12 -17.75 19.05
N THR A 219 -8.92 -17.44 17.77
CA THR A 219 -8.18 -16.26 17.32
C THR A 219 -8.84 -14.98 17.80
N ARG A 220 -8.07 -14.02 18.29
CA ARG A 220 -8.59 -12.70 18.64
C ARG A 220 -8.88 -11.89 17.37
N ILE A 221 -10.15 -11.59 17.14
CA ILE A 221 -10.62 -10.83 15.98
C ILE A 221 -10.59 -9.33 16.32
N LEU A 222 -9.89 -8.55 15.49
CA LEU A 222 -9.74 -7.11 15.62
C LEU A 222 -10.41 -6.44 14.43
N GLN A 223 -11.43 -5.63 14.68
CA GLN A 223 -12.03 -4.81 13.62
C GLN A 223 -11.12 -3.63 13.29
N VAL A 224 -10.94 -3.34 12.00
CA VAL A 224 -10.21 -2.18 11.51
C VAL A 224 -11.05 -1.42 10.51
N HIS A 225 -11.13 -0.10 10.67
CA HIS A 225 -11.76 0.80 9.71
C HIS A 225 -10.68 1.52 8.93
N ASN A 226 -10.66 1.32 7.61
CA ASN A 226 -9.71 1.99 6.73
C ASN A 226 -10.34 3.28 6.18
N THR A 227 -9.69 4.40 6.42
CA THR A 227 -10.11 5.73 5.91
C THR A 227 -9.30 6.17 4.70
N GLN A 228 -8.17 5.51 4.45
CA GLN A 228 -7.29 5.80 3.32
C GLN A 228 -7.85 5.21 2.03
N ASN A 229 -7.62 5.88 0.91
CA ASN A 229 -7.95 5.35 -0.42
C ASN A 229 -7.29 4.00 -0.67
N LYS A 230 -8.06 3.05 -1.19
CA LYS A 230 -7.64 1.65 -1.42
C LYS A 230 -6.40 1.56 -2.31
N ILE A 231 -6.40 2.22 -3.46
CA ILE A 231 -5.28 2.19 -4.42
C ILE A 231 -4.01 2.75 -3.78
N THR A 232 -4.11 3.89 -3.11
CA THR A 232 -2.98 4.49 -2.38
C THR A 232 -2.42 3.55 -1.32
N ARG A 233 -3.28 2.91 -0.53
CA ARG A 233 -2.89 1.93 0.49
C ARG A 233 -2.11 0.75 -0.11
N ILE A 234 -2.59 0.20 -1.23
CA ILE A 234 -1.93 -0.89 -1.95
C ILE A 234 -0.56 -0.45 -2.46
N ILE A 235 -0.47 0.71 -3.12
CA ILE A 235 0.79 1.23 -3.65
C ILE A 235 1.81 1.47 -2.53
N MET A 236 1.41 2.13 -1.45
CA MET A 236 2.32 2.42 -0.33
C MET A 236 2.81 1.16 0.40
N SER A 237 2.01 0.09 0.42
CA SER A 237 2.39 -1.19 1.03
C SER A 237 3.22 -2.10 0.12
N SER A 238 3.27 -1.83 -1.18
CA SER A 238 3.84 -2.73 -2.19
C SER A 238 5.32 -3.05 -1.96
N ALA A 239 6.12 -2.05 -1.58
CA ALA A 239 7.54 -2.25 -1.30
C ALA A 239 7.77 -3.22 -0.14
N HIS A 240 7.01 -3.08 0.96
CA HIS A 240 7.10 -4.00 2.10
C HIS A 240 6.64 -5.41 1.71
N VAL A 241 5.58 -5.55 0.92
CA VAL A 241 5.12 -6.85 0.42
C VAL A 241 6.19 -7.53 -0.44
N MET A 242 6.78 -6.82 -1.41
CA MET A 242 7.79 -7.38 -2.31
C MET A 242 9.12 -7.68 -1.61
N ASN A 243 9.57 -6.81 -0.72
CA ASN A 243 10.89 -6.91 -0.11
C ASN A 243 10.92 -7.83 1.12
N SER A 244 9.82 -7.89 1.89
CA SER A 244 9.81 -8.52 3.21
C SER A 244 8.97 -9.79 3.30
N MET A 245 8.02 -10.03 2.35
CA MET A 245 7.13 -11.17 2.41
C MET A 245 7.52 -12.25 1.37
N THR A 246 7.50 -13.51 1.81
CA THR A 246 7.70 -14.68 0.95
C THR A 246 6.41 -15.48 0.86
N PHE A 247 5.95 -15.77 -0.34
CA PHE A 247 4.69 -16.45 -0.60
C PHE A 247 4.91 -17.95 -0.71
N VAL A 248 4.17 -18.73 0.07
CA VAL A 248 4.19 -20.19 -0.03
C VAL A 248 3.20 -20.63 -1.11
N ARG A 249 3.70 -21.29 -2.14
CA ARG A 249 2.83 -21.91 -3.16
C ARG A 249 2.30 -23.24 -2.66
N ASN A 250 1.06 -23.28 -2.28
CA ASN A 250 0.41 -24.48 -1.73
C ASN A 250 -0.01 -25.49 -2.81
N GLY A 251 -0.04 -25.08 -4.09
CA GLY A 251 -0.45 -25.91 -5.23
C GLY A 251 -1.96 -26.15 -5.31
N ASP A 252 -2.76 -25.40 -4.54
CA ASP A 252 -4.22 -25.41 -4.60
C ASP A 252 -4.78 -24.21 -5.37
N ASN A 253 -6.04 -24.31 -5.80
CA ASN A 253 -6.69 -23.28 -6.61
C ASN A 253 -6.84 -21.94 -5.89
N GLN A 254 -6.99 -21.94 -4.56
CA GLN A 254 -7.19 -20.71 -3.78
C GLN A 254 -5.90 -19.90 -3.70
N SER A 255 -4.76 -20.57 -3.43
CA SER A 255 -3.46 -19.90 -3.42
C SER A 255 -3.09 -19.33 -4.78
N GLU A 256 -3.32 -20.10 -5.86
CA GLU A 256 -3.01 -19.63 -7.22
C GLU A 256 -3.93 -18.46 -7.63
N LEU A 257 -5.23 -18.51 -7.32
CA LEU A 257 -6.17 -17.42 -7.60
C LEU A 257 -5.76 -16.13 -6.89
N PHE A 258 -5.43 -16.23 -5.60
CA PHE A 258 -4.97 -15.10 -4.80
C PHE A 258 -3.68 -14.50 -5.37
N ILE A 259 -2.67 -15.32 -5.62
CA ILE A 259 -1.37 -14.90 -6.17
C ILE A 259 -1.54 -14.26 -7.55
N GLN A 260 -2.35 -14.85 -8.43
CA GLN A 260 -2.61 -14.29 -9.76
C GLN A 260 -3.33 -12.94 -9.69
N ASN A 261 -4.26 -12.76 -8.76
CA ASN A 261 -4.92 -11.46 -8.55
C ASN A 261 -3.92 -10.39 -8.11
N VAL A 262 -2.99 -10.72 -7.19
CA VAL A 262 -1.90 -9.82 -6.79
C VAL A 262 -0.99 -9.46 -7.97
N LEU A 263 -0.49 -10.47 -8.71
CA LEU A 263 0.42 -10.27 -9.84
C LEU A 263 -0.23 -9.51 -11.01
N SER A 264 -1.54 -9.56 -11.14
CA SER A 264 -2.27 -8.86 -12.21
C SER A 264 -2.57 -7.40 -11.89
N PHE A 265 -2.35 -6.96 -10.66
CA PHE A 265 -2.70 -5.59 -10.23
C PHE A 265 -1.89 -4.54 -10.98
N SER A 266 -2.61 -3.62 -11.64
CA SER A 266 -2.05 -2.51 -12.42
C SER A 266 -1.97 -1.24 -11.58
N LYS A 267 -0.86 -0.52 -11.68
CA LYS A 267 -0.64 0.80 -11.07
C LYS A 267 -1.61 1.87 -11.58
N GLU A 268 -2.13 1.69 -12.79
CA GLU A 268 -3.07 2.63 -13.43
C GLU A 268 -4.47 2.63 -12.78
N GLY A 269 -4.71 1.78 -11.80
CA GLY A 269 -5.96 1.75 -11.03
C GLY A 269 -7.18 1.18 -11.76
N LYS A 270 -7.03 0.68 -12.98
CA LYS A 270 -8.10 0.04 -13.77
C LYS A 270 -8.18 -1.45 -13.51
N ASN A 271 -8.27 -1.84 -12.24
CA ASN A 271 -8.31 -3.24 -11.83
C ASN A 271 -9.76 -3.71 -11.71
N LYS A 272 -10.06 -4.86 -12.32
CA LYS A 272 -11.39 -5.47 -12.21
C LYS A 272 -11.65 -6.02 -10.81
N ASN A 273 -10.63 -6.61 -10.21
CA ASN A 273 -10.63 -7.11 -8.82
C ASN A 273 -9.30 -6.71 -8.19
N ASP A 274 -9.34 -6.14 -7.01
CA ASP A 274 -8.18 -5.68 -6.24
C ASP A 274 -8.20 -6.17 -4.78
N ASP A 275 -9.02 -7.21 -4.52
CA ASP A 275 -9.29 -7.72 -3.18
C ASP A 275 -8.07 -8.39 -2.54
N ALA A 276 -7.31 -9.20 -3.30
CA ALA A 276 -6.09 -9.81 -2.77
C ALA A 276 -4.95 -8.79 -2.54
N PRO A 277 -4.66 -7.84 -3.45
CA PRO A 277 -3.74 -6.73 -3.19
C PRO A 277 -4.11 -5.91 -1.96
N ASP A 278 -5.41 -5.63 -1.76
CA ASP A 278 -5.88 -4.85 -0.61
C ASP A 278 -5.76 -5.62 0.69
N CYS A 279 -6.13 -6.90 0.69
CA CYS A 279 -5.91 -7.81 1.81
C CYS A 279 -4.42 -7.84 2.22
N LEU A 280 -3.50 -7.93 1.25
CA LEU A 280 -2.05 -7.89 1.50
C LEU A 280 -1.58 -6.53 2.02
N ALA A 281 -2.11 -5.43 1.52
CA ALA A 281 -1.80 -4.10 2.02
C ALA A 281 -2.22 -3.97 3.49
N GLY A 282 -3.43 -4.40 3.83
CA GLY A 282 -3.91 -4.42 5.21
C GLY A 282 -3.08 -5.34 6.11
N LEU A 283 -2.71 -6.53 5.64
CA LEU A 283 -1.82 -7.46 6.35
C LEU A 283 -0.42 -6.85 6.56
N SER A 284 0.15 -6.22 5.53
CA SER A 284 1.44 -5.53 5.60
C SER A 284 1.46 -4.46 6.70
N ILE A 285 0.45 -3.59 6.73
CA ILE A 285 0.30 -2.56 7.75
C ILE A 285 0.15 -3.20 9.14
N PHE A 286 -0.59 -4.32 9.23
CA PHE A 286 -0.76 -5.03 10.50
C PHE A 286 0.53 -5.63 11.01
N VAL A 287 1.28 -6.33 10.15
CA VAL A 287 2.61 -6.89 10.50
C VAL A 287 3.53 -5.79 11.03
N GLN A 288 3.65 -4.67 10.30
CA GLN A 288 4.50 -3.55 10.72
C GLN A 288 4.08 -2.94 12.06
N SER A 289 2.77 -2.92 12.36
CA SER A 289 2.26 -2.41 13.63
C SER A 289 2.54 -3.34 14.82
N MET A 290 2.55 -4.65 14.58
CA MET A 290 2.79 -5.66 15.63
C MET A 290 4.27 -5.88 15.90
N PHE A 291 5.09 -5.77 14.87
CA PHE A 291 6.50 -6.13 14.90
C PHE A 291 7.38 -4.93 14.53
N LYS A 292 7.19 -3.78 15.20
CA LYS A 292 7.99 -2.55 14.98
C LYS A 292 9.51 -2.76 15.01
N ASN A 293 9.98 -3.89 15.54
CA ASN A 293 11.39 -4.29 15.65
C ASN A 293 11.80 -5.42 14.69
N LEU A 294 10.96 -5.83 13.73
CA LEU A 294 11.26 -6.86 12.72
C LEU A 294 11.79 -6.26 11.40
N SER A 295 12.18 -5.02 11.43
CA SER A 295 12.73 -4.30 10.28
C SER A 295 14.24 -4.11 10.46
#